data_ee3760be437c8774b11e22f7be13b3da
#
_entry.id   ee3760be437c8774b11e22f7be13b3da
#
_cell.length_a   1.000
_cell.length_b   1.000
_cell.length_c   1.000
_cell.angle_alpha   90.00
_cell.angle_beta   90.00
_cell.angle_gamma   90.00
#
_symmetry.space_group_name_H-M   'P 1'
#
loop_
_entity.id
_entity.type
_entity.pdbx_description
1 polymer ?
#
loop_
_entity_poly.entity_id
_entity_poly.type
_entity_poly.pdbx_seq_one_letter_code
_entity_poly.pdbx_strand_id
1 'polypeptide(L)'
;RDAQESRGLGDVYKRQLFALVTVLSRSMLRDCVIGTAVRYPEQSAAALLAVARTFDGVIRANALSLWAIVAISKGLSSWASAALATAQEDMPRHSMSAICQEILTAGQQQHLVTTILQGCELACAHIIGNAAEGDGDEFNDLGRDDEEADDFDDPDEEYGDQAASA
;
A
#
# COMPACT_ATOMS: atom_id res chain seq x y z
N ARG A 1 -0.72 -3.00 -40.89
CA ARG A 1 -1.91 -2.80 -40.01
C ARG A 1 -1.61 -3.26 -38.58
N ASP A 2 -0.98 -4.42 -38.39
CA ASP A 2 -0.77 -5.04 -37.05
C ASP A 2 0.16 -4.25 -36.12
N ALA A 3 1.15 -3.52 -36.65
CA ALA A 3 2.09 -2.74 -35.84
C ALA A 3 1.49 -1.47 -35.22
N GLN A 4 0.42 -0.94 -35.79
CA GLN A 4 -0.27 0.25 -35.30
C GLN A 4 -1.28 -0.11 -34.20
N GLU A 5 -1.95 -1.26 -34.32
CA GLU A 5 -2.85 -1.80 -33.29
C GLU A 5 -2.08 -2.20 -32.02
N SER A 6 -0.89 -2.80 -32.17
CA SER A 6 -0.02 -3.16 -31.04
C SER A 6 0.50 -1.93 -30.25
N ARG A 7 0.75 -0.80 -30.92
CA ARG A 7 1.14 0.44 -30.25
C ARG A 7 -0.02 1.06 -29.45
N GLY A 8 -1.23 1.06 -30.00
CA GLY A 8 -2.42 1.58 -29.32
C GLY A 8 -2.78 0.77 -28.06
N LEU A 9 -2.66 -0.56 -28.12
CA LEU A 9 -2.91 -1.44 -26.96
C LEU A 9 -1.87 -1.21 -25.84
N GLY A 10 -0.61 -1.02 -26.20
CA GLY A 10 0.46 -0.70 -25.24
C GLY A 10 0.24 0.63 -24.52
N ASP A 11 -0.25 1.64 -25.22
CA ASP A 11 -0.52 2.95 -24.63
C ASP A 11 -1.74 2.95 -23.71
N VAL A 12 -2.79 2.20 -24.04
CA VAL A 12 -3.95 2.00 -23.15
C VAL A 12 -3.53 1.28 -21.89
N TYR A 13 -2.73 0.23 -21.98
CA TYR A 13 -2.23 -0.52 -20.83
C TYR A 13 -1.37 0.35 -19.91
N LYS A 14 -0.49 1.19 -20.47
CA LYS A 14 0.32 2.15 -19.69
C LYS A 14 -0.55 3.14 -18.93
N ARG A 15 -1.57 3.71 -19.57
CA ARG A 15 -2.50 4.65 -18.90
C ARG A 15 -3.24 3.99 -17.74
N GLN A 16 -3.71 2.77 -17.92
CA GLN A 16 -4.38 1.99 -16.87
C GLN A 16 -3.43 1.70 -15.70
N LEU A 17 -2.18 1.34 -16.00
CA LEU A 17 -1.16 1.10 -14.98
C LEU A 17 -0.87 2.38 -14.19
N PHE A 18 -0.72 3.53 -14.87
CA PHE A 18 -0.53 4.83 -14.22
C PHE A 18 -1.70 5.22 -13.33
N ALA A 19 -2.94 5.02 -13.78
CA ALA A 19 -4.12 5.28 -12.97
C ALA A 19 -4.12 4.41 -11.70
N LEU A 20 -3.79 3.13 -11.82
CA LEU A 20 -3.70 2.22 -10.68
C LEU A 20 -2.59 2.65 -9.71
N VAL A 21 -1.42 3.05 -10.20
CA VAL A 21 -0.32 3.55 -9.38
C VAL A 21 -0.74 4.81 -8.61
N THR A 22 -1.44 5.73 -9.25
CA THR A 22 -1.97 6.94 -8.59
C THR A 22 -2.93 6.59 -7.46
N VAL A 23 -3.79 5.61 -7.67
CA VAL A 23 -4.70 5.10 -6.63
C VAL A 23 -3.91 4.44 -5.50
N LEU A 24 -2.92 3.61 -5.82
CA LEU A 24 -2.12 2.91 -4.82
C LEU A 24 -1.17 3.82 -4.04
N SER A 25 -0.83 5.01 -4.56
CA SER A 25 0.02 5.97 -3.85
C SER A 25 -0.69 6.66 -2.66
N ARG A 26 -2.02 6.58 -2.59
CA ARG A 26 -2.83 7.22 -1.54
C ARG A 26 -3.64 6.18 -0.79
N SER A 27 -3.46 6.09 0.52
CA SER A 27 -4.12 5.08 1.37
C SER A 27 -5.65 5.07 1.23
N MET A 28 -6.30 6.23 1.27
CA MET A 28 -7.76 6.33 1.13
C MET A 28 -8.25 5.82 -0.22
N LEU A 29 -7.60 6.20 -1.33
CA LEU A 29 -7.98 5.74 -2.67
C LEU A 29 -7.70 4.24 -2.85
N ARG A 30 -6.58 3.76 -2.31
CA ARG A 30 -6.24 2.34 -2.28
C ARG A 30 -7.34 1.54 -1.60
N ASP A 31 -7.84 1.99 -0.47
CA ASP A 31 -8.85 1.29 0.31
C ASP A 31 -10.19 1.22 -0.45
N CYS A 32 -10.53 2.22 -1.24
CA CYS A 32 -11.72 2.21 -2.09
C CYS A 32 -11.71 1.15 -3.19
N VAL A 33 -10.55 0.71 -3.67
CA VAL A 33 -10.48 -0.28 -4.75
C VAL A 33 -10.49 -1.73 -4.25
N ILE A 34 -10.38 -1.98 -2.95
CA ILE A 34 -10.34 -3.33 -2.37
C ILE A 34 -11.59 -4.13 -2.76
N GLY A 35 -12.79 -3.54 -2.62
CA GLY A 35 -14.03 -4.19 -2.98
C GLY A 35 -14.08 -4.62 -4.45
N THR A 36 -13.61 -3.75 -5.34
CA THR A 36 -13.49 -4.06 -6.77
C THR A 36 -12.46 -5.17 -7.01
N ALA A 37 -11.32 -5.12 -6.31
CA ALA A 37 -10.27 -6.12 -6.45
C ALA A 37 -10.76 -7.52 -6.04
N VAL A 38 -11.52 -7.63 -4.97
CA VAL A 38 -12.11 -8.91 -4.51
C VAL A 38 -13.21 -9.38 -5.45
N ARG A 39 -13.98 -8.47 -6.04
CA ARG A 39 -15.06 -8.82 -6.99
C ARG A 39 -14.52 -9.33 -8.32
N TYR A 40 -13.39 -8.82 -8.79
CA TYR A 40 -12.75 -9.20 -10.06
C TYR A 40 -11.34 -9.75 -9.82
N PRO A 41 -11.20 -10.90 -9.13
CA PRO A 41 -9.95 -11.34 -8.55
C PRO A 41 -8.85 -11.65 -9.58
N GLU A 42 -9.20 -12.22 -10.73
CA GLU A 42 -8.22 -12.62 -11.75
C GLU A 42 -7.58 -11.39 -12.42
N GLN A 43 -8.40 -10.43 -12.85
CA GLN A 43 -7.96 -9.21 -13.49
C GLN A 43 -7.16 -8.34 -12.51
N SER A 44 -7.66 -8.23 -11.28
CA SER A 44 -7.03 -7.45 -10.23
C SER A 44 -5.70 -8.06 -9.81
N ALA A 45 -5.63 -9.38 -9.64
CA ALA A 45 -4.38 -10.05 -9.29
C ALA A 45 -3.31 -9.83 -10.37
N ALA A 46 -3.67 -9.93 -11.65
CA ALA A 46 -2.74 -9.67 -12.74
C ALA A 46 -2.24 -8.22 -12.76
N ALA A 47 -3.13 -7.25 -12.59
CA ALA A 47 -2.78 -5.82 -12.57
C ALA A 47 -1.91 -5.47 -11.36
N LEU A 48 -2.26 -5.95 -10.16
CA LEU A 48 -1.51 -5.71 -8.93
C LEU A 48 -0.10 -6.32 -8.99
N LEU A 49 0.04 -7.53 -9.54
CA LEU A 49 1.35 -8.14 -9.75
C LEU A 49 2.17 -7.38 -10.80
N ALA A 50 1.56 -6.83 -11.84
CA ALA A 50 2.25 -5.99 -12.80
C ALA A 50 2.82 -4.73 -12.13
N VAL A 51 2.03 -4.06 -11.27
CA VAL A 51 2.52 -2.93 -10.47
C VAL A 51 3.65 -3.37 -9.54
N ALA A 52 3.48 -4.44 -8.77
CA ALA A 52 4.47 -4.92 -7.81
C ALA A 52 5.81 -5.31 -8.44
N ARG A 53 5.82 -5.68 -9.73
CA ARG A 53 7.05 -5.99 -10.49
C ARG A 53 7.71 -4.76 -11.09
N THR A 54 6.98 -3.67 -11.23
CA THR A 54 7.44 -2.47 -11.93
C THR A 54 7.89 -1.37 -10.98
N PHE A 55 7.29 -1.31 -9.80
CA PHE A 55 7.51 -0.25 -8.81
C PHE A 55 8.04 -0.82 -7.51
N ASP A 56 8.78 0.01 -6.76
CA ASP A 56 9.33 -0.31 -5.45
C ASP A 56 8.65 0.51 -4.33
N GLY A 57 9.05 0.25 -3.09
CA GLY A 57 8.62 1.00 -1.92
C GLY A 57 7.12 0.90 -1.64
N VAL A 58 6.48 2.00 -1.24
CA VAL A 58 5.08 2.03 -0.79
C VAL A 58 4.10 1.55 -1.85
N ILE A 59 4.35 1.84 -3.13
CA ILE A 59 3.47 1.41 -4.24
C ILE A 59 3.49 -0.12 -4.36
N ARG A 60 4.67 -0.72 -4.31
CA ARG A 60 4.82 -2.18 -4.33
C ARG A 60 4.21 -2.82 -3.10
N ALA A 61 4.47 -2.28 -1.92
CA ALA A 61 3.91 -2.79 -0.66
C ALA A 61 2.36 -2.72 -0.66
N ASN A 62 1.77 -1.64 -1.15
CA ASN A 62 0.33 -1.51 -1.33
C ASN A 62 -0.21 -2.53 -2.34
N ALA A 63 0.43 -2.69 -3.49
CA ALA A 63 0.02 -3.66 -4.52
C ALA A 63 0.07 -5.09 -4.00
N LEU A 64 1.13 -5.49 -3.29
CA LEU A 64 1.27 -6.80 -2.68
C LEU A 64 0.26 -7.06 -1.57
N SER A 65 -0.06 -6.04 -0.76
CA SER A 65 -1.08 -6.15 0.29
C SER A 65 -2.48 -6.34 -0.28
N LEU A 66 -2.85 -5.58 -1.32
CA LEU A 66 -4.12 -5.79 -2.01
C LEU A 66 -4.18 -7.16 -2.69
N TRP A 67 -3.09 -7.57 -3.33
CA TRP A 67 -2.99 -8.88 -3.93
C TRP A 67 -3.17 -10.00 -2.89
N ALA A 68 -2.58 -9.83 -1.70
CA ALA A 68 -2.76 -10.78 -0.60
C ALA A 68 -4.23 -10.88 -0.15
N ILE A 69 -4.96 -9.76 -0.06
CA ILE A 69 -6.39 -9.75 0.27
C ILE A 69 -7.19 -10.53 -0.80
N VAL A 70 -6.88 -10.32 -2.08
CA VAL A 70 -7.50 -11.08 -3.18
C VAL A 70 -7.16 -12.57 -3.06
N ALA A 71 -5.91 -12.92 -2.75
CA ALA A 71 -5.48 -14.31 -2.57
C ALA A 71 -6.19 -14.98 -1.38
N ILE A 72 -6.36 -14.27 -0.27
CA ILE A 72 -7.11 -14.75 0.91
C ILE A 72 -8.57 -15.02 0.55
N SER A 73 -9.21 -14.14 -0.21
CA SER A 73 -10.59 -14.33 -0.66
C SER A 73 -10.78 -15.58 -1.53
N LYS A 74 -9.70 -16.08 -2.12
CA LYS A 74 -9.64 -17.32 -2.91
C LYS A 74 -9.13 -18.53 -2.14
N GLY A 75 -8.86 -18.40 -0.84
CA GLY A 75 -8.34 -19.48 -0.02
C GLY A 75 -6.83 -19.76 -0.22
N LEU A 76 -6.11 -18.84 -0.85
CA LEU A 76 -4.67 -18.96 -1.15
C LEU A 76 -3.81 -18.34 -0.04
N SER A 77 -4.07 -18.69 1.23
CA SER A 77 -3.46 -18.06 2.40
C SER A 77 -1.94 -18.14 2.44
N SER A 78 -1.34 -19.25 1.98
CA SER A 78 0.13 -19.40 1.94
C SER A 78 0.78 -18.39 0.98
N TRP A 79 0.17 -18.17 -0.17
CA TRP A 79 0.63 -17.17 -1.14
C TRP A 79 0.44 -15.74 -0.63
N ALA A 80 -0.68 -15.49 0.05
CA ALA A 80 -0.96 -14.22 0.69
C ALA A 80 0.10 -13.89 1.76
N SER A 81 0.45 -14.86 2.62
CA SER A 81 1.48 -14.67 3.64
C SER A 81 2.85 -14.32 3.03
N ALA A 82 3.24 -14.98 1.95
CA ALA A 82 4.49 -14.68 1.25
C ALA A 82 4.48 -13.26 0.67
N ALA A 83 3.38 -12.84 0.06
CA ALA A 83 3.25 -11.48 -0.49
C ALA A 83 3.31 -10.40 0.60
N LEU A 84 2.65 -10.65 1.74
CA LEU A 84 2.68 -9.73 2.89
C LEU A 84 4.07 -9.64 3.52
N ALA A 85 4.79 -10.76 3.63
CA ALA A 85 6.18 -10.76 4.09
C ALA A 85 7.07 -9.91 3.17
N THR A 86 6.96 -10.09 1.85
CA THR A 86 7.70 -9.26 0.87
C THR A 86 7.33 -7.78 0.98
N ALA A 87 6.05 -7.45 1.21
CA ALA A 87 5.63 -6.07 1.41
C ALA A 87 6.27 -5.44 2.67
N GLN A 88 6.43 -6.22 3.74
CA GLN A 88 7.09 -5.77 4.98
C GLN A 88 8.61 -5.69 4.86
N GLU A 89 9.23 -6.53 4.03
CA GLU A 89 10.65 -6.41 3.69
C GLU A 89 10.93 -5.12 2.93
N ASP A 90 10.08 -4.76 1.96
CA ASP A 90 10.19 -3.51 1.20
C ASP A 90 9.89 -2.27 2.07
N MET A 91 8.90 -2.40 2.96
CA MET A 91 8.40 -1.31 3.82
C MET A 91 8.14 -1.83 5.24
N PRO A 92 9.14 -1.84 6.14
CA PRO A 92 9.05 -2.46 7.47
C PRO A 92 7.94 -1.95 8.40
N ARG A 93 7.36 -0.79 8.14
CA ARG A 93 6.25 -0.21 8.93
C ARG A 93 4.95 -0.10 8.14
N HIS A 94 4.82 -0.85 7.06
CA HIS A 94 3.62 -0.78 6.23
C HIS A 94 2.39 -1.34 6.97
N SER A 95 1.50 -0.46 7.40
CA SER A 95 0.37 -0.78 8.29
C SER A 95 -0.58 -1.83 7.72
N MET A 96 -0.97 -1.71 6.44
CA MET A 96 -1.90 -2.66 5.82
C MET A 96 -1.33 -4.08 5.78
N SER A 97 -0.05 -4.24 5.39
CA SER A 97 0.56 -5.57 5.36
C SER A 97 0.72 -6.16 6.75
N ALA A 98 1.04 -5.34 7.76
CA ALA A 98 1.15 -5.78 9.14
C ALA A 98 -0.20 -6.28 9.69
N ILE A 99 -1.27 -5.50 9.53
CA ILE A 99 -2.63 -5.87 9.97
C ILE A 99 -3.09 -7.15 9.26
N CYS A 100 -2.92 -7.24 7.94
CA CYS A 100 -3.31 -8.43 7.19
C CYS A 100 -2.53 -9.67 7.64
N GLN A 101 -1.23 -9.52 7.91
CA GLN A 101 -0.38 -10.62 8.40
C GLN A 101 -0.79 -11.08 9.79
N GLU A 102 -1.12 -10.17 10.69
CA GLU A 102 -1.59 -10.48 12.04
C GLU A 102 -2.89 -11.29 12.00
N ILE A 103 -3.88 -10.82 11.23
CA ILE A 103 -5.17 -11.50 11.08
C ILE A 103 -5.00 -12.88 10.43
N LEU A 104 -4.10 -13.00 9.45
CA LEU A 104 -3.78 -14.26 8.80
C LEU A 104 -3.16 -15.26 9.80
N THR A 105 -2.23 -14.79 10.62
CA THR A 105 -1.56 -15.58 11.66
C THR A 105 -2.52 -16.03 12.74
N ALA A 106 -3.50 -15.19 13.08
CA ALA A 106 -4.58 -15.52 14.03
C ALA A 106 -5.61 -16.50 13.45
N GLY A 107 -5.51 -16.91 12.20
CA GLY A 107 -6.45 -17.85 11.56
C GLY A 107 -7.83 -17.25 11.25
N GLN A 108 -7.93 -15.91 11.22
CA GLN A 108 -9.20 -15.16 11.06
C GLN A 108 -9.46 -14.70 9.62
N GLN A 109 -9.04 -15.46 8.62
CA GLN A 109 -9.10 -15.09 7.20
C GLN A 109 -10.51 -14.74 6.72
N GLN A 110 -11.53 -15.45 7.21
CA GLN A 110 -12.93 -15.19 6.81
C GLN A 110 -13.42 -13.84 7.34
N HIS A 111 -13.03 -13.47 8.56
CA HIS A 111 -13.34 -12.16 9.13
C HIS A 111 -12.59 -11.04 8.41
N LEU A 112 -11.35 -11.27 8.00
CA LEU A 112 -10.53 -10.28 7.29
C LEU A 112 -11.27 -9.73 6.07
N VAL A 113 -11.70 -10.60 5.16
CA VAL A 113 -12.35 -10.17 3.91
C VAL A 113 -13.62 -9.38 4.19
N THR A 114 -14.46 -9.85 5.13
CA THR A 114 -15.71 -9.16 5.48
C THR A 114 -15.45 -7.79 6.11
N THR A 115 -14.53 -7.70 7.07
CA THR A 115 -14.21 -6.45 7.77
C THR A 115 -13.57 -5.43 6.82
N ILE A 116 -12.67 -5.88 5.94
CA ILE A 116 -12.06 -5.01 4.94
C ILE A 116 -13.09 -4.48 3.95
N LEU A 117 -14.02 -5.31 3.47
CA LEU A 117 -15.07 -4.85 2.56
C LEU A 117 -15.98 -3.81 3.20
N GLN A 118 -16.35 -3.99 4.49
CA GLN A 118 -17.11 -3.00 5.23
C GLN A 118 -16.34 -1.68 5.39
N GLY A 119 -15.06 -1.76 5.75
CA GLY A 119 -14.19 -0.58 5.85
C GLY A 119 -14.04 0.15 4.51
N CYS A 120 -13.94 -0.59 3.41
CA CYS A 120 -13.89 -0.05 2.05
C CYS A 120 -15.17 0.73 1.68
N GLU A 121 -16.34 0.20 2.01
CA GLU A 121 -17.62 0.89 1.78
C GLU A 121 -17.71 2.21 2.56
N LEU A 122 -17.26 2.22 3.81
CA LEU A 122 -17.20 3.43 4.63
C LEU A 122 -16.22 4.46 4.08
N ALA A 123 -15.02 4.04 3.67
CA ALA A 123 -14.01 4.92 3.07
C ALA A 123 -14.53 5.56 1.77
N CYS A 124 -15.15 4.77 0.91
CA CYS A 124 -15.75 5.26 -0.33
C CYS A 124 -16.89 6.26 -0.06
N ALA A 125 -17.78 5.96 0.91
CA ALA A 125 -18.86 6.85 1.27
C ALA A 125 -18.35 8.20 1.79
N HIS A 126 -17.29 8.19 2.58
CA HIS A 126 -16.65 9.41 3.09
C HIS A 126 -16.07 10.27 1.97
N ILE A 127 -15.34 9.67 1.03
CA ILE A 127 -14.76 10.40 -0.11
C ILE A 127 -15.85 11.00 -1.00
N ILE A 128 -16.92 10.25 -1.28
CA ILE A 128 -18.02 10.71 -2.11
C ILE A 128 -18.82 11.82 -1.40
N GLY A 129 -19.04 11.67 -0.09
CA GLY A 129 -19.73 12.68 0.73
C GLY A 129 -18.98 14.01 0.73
N ASN A 130 -17.67 13.99 1.00
CA ASN A 130 -16.84 15.20 1.01
C ASN A 130 -16.75 15.86 -0.38
N ALA A 131 -16.71 15.06 -1.45
CA ALA A 131 -16.71 15.58 -2.81
C ALA A 131 -18.06 16.27 -3.20
N ALA A 132 -19.16 15.87 -2.57
CA ALA A 132 -20.50 16.44 -2.82
C ALA A 132 -20.75 17.73 -2.03
N GLU A 133 -20.09 17.93 -0.90
CA GLU A 133 -20.21 19.12 -0.04
C GLU A 133 -19.28 20.27 -0.47
N GLY A 134 -18.49 20.07 -1.50
CA GLY A 134 -17.74 21.02 -2.33
C GLY A 134 -17.27 22.31 -1.65
N ASP A 135 -16.28 22.24 -0.76
CA ASP A 135 -15.42 23.37 -0.44
C ASP A 135 -13.96 22.98 -0.72
N GLY A 136 -13.42 23.60 -1.76
CA GLY A 136 -12.18 23.18 -2.43
C GLY A 136 -10.88 23.62 -1.76
N ASP A 137 -10.81 23.89 -0.46
CA ASP A 137 -9.60 24.45 0.17
C ASP A 137 -8.91 23.58 1.24
N GLU A 138 -9.49 22.44 1.63
CA GLU A 138 -8.91 21.64 2.74
C GLU A 138 -8.10 20.40 2.32
N PHE A 139 -7.85 20.20 1.02
CA PHE A 139 -7.18 19.00 0.51
C PHE A 139 -5.64 19.06 0.58
N ASN A 140 -5.07 20.15 1.12
CA ASN A 140 -3.62 20.38 1.10
C ASN A 140 -2.89 20.08 2.41
N ASP A 141 -3.60 19.64 3.47
CA ASP A 141 -3.00 19.49 4.81
C ASP A 141 -2.80 18.03 5.30
N LEU A 142 -3.16 17.03 4.51
CA LEU A 142 -2.97 15.62 4.91
C LEU A 142 -1.68 14.97 4.40
N GLY A 143 -0.70 15.76 4.00
CA GLY A 143 0.60 15.29 3.48
C GLY A 143 1.82 15.79 4.28
N ARG A 144 1.60 16.37 5.44
CA ARG A 144 2.70 16.74 6.33
C ARG A 144 2.80 15.70 7.44
N ASP A 145 3.33 14.55 7.10
CA ASP A 145 3.95 13.68 8.09
C ASP A 145 5.14 14.47 8.63
N ASP A 146 5.00 14.88 9.89
CA ASP A 146 6.01 15.56 10.67
C ASP A 146 7.31 14.75 10.59
N GLU A 147 8.25 15.18 9.75
CA GLU A 147 9.65 14.91 9.95
C GLU A 147 10.05 15.68 11.22
N GLU A 148 9.71 15.14 12.40
CA GLU A 148 10.41 15.46 13.62
C GLU A 148 11.86 15.07 13.37
N ALA A 149 12.65 16.07 12.99
CA ALA A 149 14.09 16.02 13.07
C ALA A 149 14.42 15.73 14.53
N ASP A 150 14.79 14.49 14.83
CA ASP A 150 15.51 14.14 16.05
C ASP A 150 16.81 14.95 16.02
N ASP A 151 16.80 16.10 16.72
CA ASP A 151 18.00 16.77 17.17
C ASP A 151 18.74 15.79 18.10
N PHE A 152 19.60 15.00 17.51
CA PHE A 152 20.56 14.17 18.21
C PHE A 152 21.62 15.12 18.77
N ASP A 153 21.35 15.62 19.97
CA ASP A 153 22.35 16.28 20.82
C ASP A 153 23.49 15.29 21.03
N ASP A 154 24.60 15.55 20.36
CA ASP A 154 25.88 14.87 20.52
C ASP A 154 26.50 15.33 21.82
N PRO A 155 26.53 14.54 22.93
CA PRO A 155 27.24 14.91 24.10
C PRO A 155 28.74 14.75 23.85
N ASP A 156 29.44 15.91 23.81
CA ASP A 156 30.88 16.05 23.85
C ASP A 156 31.52 15.01 24.79
N GLU A 157 32.10 13.94 24.22
CA GLU A 157 33.04 13.09 24.94
C GLU A 157 34.36 13.83 25.13
N GLU A 158 34.43 14.54 26.24
CA GLU A 158 35.66 15.08 26.84
C GLU A 158 36.56 13.88 27.26
N TYR A 159 37.38 13.40 26.34
CA TYR A 159 38.45 12.46 26.66
C TYR A 159 39.60 13.17 27.35
N GLY A 160 39.53 13.23 28.69
CA GLY A 160 40.60 13.64 29.56
C GLY A 160 41.80 12.72 29.47
N ASP A 161 42.85 13.25 28.89
CA ASP A 161 44.23 12.79 28.91
C ASP A 161 44.76 12.72 30.34
N GLN A 162 45.08 11.54 30.84
CA GLN A 162 45.95 11.39 32.04
C GLN A 162 47.11 10.44 31.71
N ALA A 163 48.19 11.11 31.37
CA ALA A 163 49.50 10.52 31.27
C ALA A 163 50.06 10.05 32.61
N ALA A 164 50.76 8.98 32.54
CA ALA A 164 52.03 8.63 33.20
C ALA A 164 52.19 8.86 34.72
N SER A 165 52.51 7.84 35.45
CA SER A 165 53.75 7.67 36.20
C SER A 165 53.72 6.46 37.13
N ALA A 166 54.60 5.58 36.93
CA ALA A 166 55.49 4.80 37.80
C ALA A 166 55.60 3.36 37.37
#